data_49fb662e809fa4321d6bb74ab6ca667a
#
_entry.id   49fb662e809fa4321d6bb74ab6ca667a
#
_cell.length_a   1.000
_cell.length_b   1.000
_cell.length_c   1.000
_cell.angle_alpha   90.00
_cell.angle_beta   90.00
_cell.angle_gamma   90.00
#
_symmetry.space_group_name_H-M   'P 1'
#
loop_
_entity.id
_entity.type
_entity.pdbx_description
1 polymer ?
#
loop_
_entity_poly.entity_id
_entity_poly.type
_entity_poly.pdbx_seq_one_letter_code
_entity_poly.pdbx_strand_id
1 'polypeptide(L)'
;MADSVREQVLSPVHPRTPGAAELAAAAEVFGLLSDPTRLQLLWVLARGEADVSALTEACGAARPAVSQHLAKLRLGGLVQTRKDGRRVVYALPDGHLKRLVVEALNRADHVVTGEPWHD
;
A
#
# COMPACT_ATOMS: atom_id res chain seq x y z
N MET A 1 -31.73 -11.39 -3.00
CA MET A 1 -31.55 -11.18 -4.44
C MET A 1 -31.10 -9.77 -4.76
N ALA A 2 -31.84 -8.79 -4.30
CA ALA A 2 -31.42 -7.39 -4.51
C ALA A 2 -30.05 -7.10 -3.89
N ASP A 3 -29.78 -7.72 -2.74
CA ASP A 3 -28.51 -7.52 -2.06
C ASP A 3 -27.33 -8.10 -2.84
N SER A 4 -27.52 -9.26 -3.47
CA SER A 4 -26.49 -9.86 -4.29
C SER A 4 -26.12 -8.97 -5.46
N VAL A 5 -27.11 -8.42 -6.14
CA VAL A 5 -26.87 -7.52 -7.26
C VAL A 5 -26.17 -6.26 -6.79
N ARG A 6 -26.62 -5.72 -5.66
CA ARG A 6 -26.01 -4.53 -5.09
C ARG A 6 -24.55 -4.76 -4.74
N GLU A 7 -24.23 -5.91 -4.15
CA GLU A 7 -22.86 -6.23 -3.79
C GLU A 7 -21.95 -6.29 -5.00
N GLN A 8 -22.45 -6.82 -6.10
CA GLN A 8 -21.68 -6.87 -7.34
C GLN A 8 -21.42 -5.47 -7.88
N VAL A 9 -22.38 -4.58 -7.77
CA VAL A 9 -22.24 -3.20 -8.24
C VAL A 9 -21.31 -2.40 -7.35
N LEU A 10 -21.35 -2.65 -6.04
CA LEU A 10 -20.53 -1.92 -5.07
C LEU A 10 -19.16 -2.56 -4.82
N SER A 11 -18.75 -3.45 -5.70
CA SER A 11 -17.42 -4.03 -5.63
C SER A 11 -16.35 -2.93 -5.53
N PRO A 12 -15.27 -3.14 -4.78
CA PRO A 12 -14.87 -4.38 -4.13
C PRO A 12 -15.56 -4.58 -2.78
N VAL A 13 -16.24 -5.67 -2.63
CA VAL A 13 -16.89 -6.04 -1.38
C VAL A 13 -16.37 -7.42 -0.98
N HIS A 14 -16.01 -7.57 0.28
CA HIS A 14 -15.59 -8.85 0.79
C HIS A 14 -16.81 -9.81 0.78
N PRO A 15 -16.68 -10.99 0.14
CA PRO A 15 -17.85 -11.85 -0.10
C PRO A 15 -18.40 -12.54 1.14
N ARG A 16 -17.65 -12.57 2.23
CA ARG A 16 -18.02 -13.27 3.45
C ARG A 16 -17.72 -12.42 4.66
N THR A 17 -18.40 -12.70 5.76
CA THR A 17 -18.05 -12.11 7.04
C THR A 17 -16.64 -12.57 7.39
N PRO A 18 -15.71 -11.63 7.65
CA PRO A 18 -14.34 -12.00 7.94
C PRO A 18 -14.22 -12.73 9.27
N GLY A 19 -13.35 -13.73 9.30
CA GLY A 19 -13.00 -14.44 10.52
C GLY A 19 -11.87 -13.76 11.27
N ALA A 20 -11.52 -14.33 12.43
CA ALA A 20 -10.47 -13.75 13.27
C ALA A 20 -9.11 -13.67 12.58
N ALA A 21 -8.76 -14.70 11.82
CA ALA A 21 -7.47 -14.71 11.11
C ALA A 21 -7.39 -13.62 10.05
N GLU A 22 -8.49 -13.42 9.32
CA GLU A 22 -8.55 -12.38 8.30
C GLU A 22 -8.48 -10.99 8.90
N LEU A 23 -9.19 -10.79 10.02
CA LEU A 23 -9.15 -9.50 10.72
C LEU A 23 -7.76 -9.20 11.27
N ALA A 24 -7.10 -10.21 11.83
CA ALA A 24 -5.73 -10.04 12.34
C ALA A 24 -4.76 -9.68 11.20
N ALA A 25 -4.87 -10.38 10.07
CA ALA A 25 -4.01 -10.11 8.92
C ALA A 25 -4.24 -8.71 8.36
N ALA A 26 -5.49 -8.29 8.27
CA ALA A 26 -5.82 -6.94 7.81
C ALA A 26 -5.29 -5.88 8.77
N ALA A 27 -5.40 -6.12 10.08
CA ALA A 27 -4.88 -5.20 11.07
C ALA A 27 -3.37 -5.05 10.97
N GLU A 28 -2.65 -6.14 10.67
CA GLU A 28 -1.21 -6.07 10.43
C GLU A 28 -0.87 -5.18 9.24
N VAL A 29 -1.64 -5.28 8.16
CA VAL A 29 -1.44 -4.41 7.00
C VAL A 29 -1.56 -2.95 7.42
N PHE A 30 -2.61 -2.60 8.15
CA PHE A 30 -2.80 -1.23 8.60
C PHE A 30 -1.68 -0.77 9.54
N GLY A 31 -1.18 -1.66 10.38
CA GLY A 31 -0.03 -1.36 11.22
C GLY A 31 1.20 -1.00 10.42
N LEU A 32 1.46 -1.74 9.36
CA LEU A 32 2.59 -1.44 8.46
C LEU A 32 2.39 -0.15 7.69
N LEU A 33 1.15 0.22 7.40
CA LEU A 33 0.82 1.46 6.70
C LEU A 33 0.84 2.68 7.62
N SER A 34 0.93 2.51 8.92
CA SER A 34 0.78 3.61 9.88
C SER A 34 2.04 4.45 10.09
N ASP A 35 2.90 4.52 9.10
CA ASP A 35 4.10 5.35 9.13
C ASP A 35 4.17 6.17 7.84
N PRO A 36 4.37 7.52 7.94
CA PRO A 36 4.37 8.36 6.74
C PRO A 36 5.43 7.98 5.72
N THR A 37 6.62 7.58 6.15
CA THR A 37 7.69 7.20 5.22
C THR A 37 7.33 5.90 4.50
N ARG A 38 6.80 4.92 5.23
CA ARG A 38 6.37 3.67 4.59
C ARG A 38 5.23 3.92 3.61
N LEU A 39 4.28 4.77 3.96
CA LEU A 39 3.21 5.14 3.02
C LEU A 39 3.78 5.78 1.75
N GLN A 40 4.74 6.67 1.90
CA GLN A 40 5.35 7.32 0.74
C GLN A 40 6.08 6.30 -0.15
N LEU A 41 6.80 5.37 0.45
CA LEU A 41 7.47 4.32 -0.30
C LEU A 41 6.47 3.47 -1.09
N LEU A 42 5.38 3.07 -0.45
CA LEU A 42 4.35 2.28 -1.10
C LEU A 42 3.64 3.06 -2.20
N TRP A 43 3.44 4.36 -2.01
CA TRP A 43 2.85 5.20 -3.05
C TRP A 43 3.75 5.30 -4.28
N VAL A 44 5.05 5.45 -4.07
CA VAL A 44 6.01 5.45 -5.19
C VAL A 44 5.94 4.13 -5.93
N LEU A 45 5.92 3.01 -5.20
CA LEU A 45 5.83 1.68 -5.79
C LEU A 45 4.47 1.41 -6.46
N ALA A 46 3.42 2.09 -6.02
CA ALA A 46 2.12 2.00 -6.69
C ALA A 46 2.17 2.58 -8.11
N ARG A 47 3.13 3.44 -8.39
CA ARG A 47 3.34 4.02 -9.72
C ARG A 47 4.24 3.19 -10.61
N GLY A 48 5.00 2.28 -10.01
CA GLY A 48 5.92 1.43 -10.74
C GLY A 48 7.01 0.91 -9.83
N GLU A 49 7.66 -0.15 -10.26
CA GLU A 49 8.76 -0.73 -9.49
C GLU A 49 9.97 0.21 -9.46
N ALA A 50 10.78 0.10 -8.41
CA ALA A 50 11.93 0.97 -8.21
C ALA A 50 12.98 0.28 -7.34
N ASP A 51 14.24 0.69 -7.51
CA ASP A 51 15.31 0.23 -6.64
C ASP A 51 15.46 1.15 -5.42
N VAL A 52 16.33 0.77 -4.49
CA VAL A 52 16.55 1.53 -3.25
C VAL A 52 17.01 2.96 -3.53
N SER A 53 17.85 3.14 -4.53
CA SER A 53 18.36 4.48 -4.86
C SER A 53 17.23 5.41 -5.29
N ALA A 54 16.35 4.94 -6.18
CA ALA A 54 15.21 5.72 -6.64
C ALA A 54 14.25 6.01 -5.50
N LEU A 55 14.00 5.02 -4.65
CA LEU A 55 13.10 5.18 -3.50
C LEU A 55 13.66 6.18 -2.49
N THR A 56 14.95 6.12 -2.22
CA THR A 56 15.62 7.04 -1.30
C THR A 56 15.52 8.47 -1.82
N GLU A 57 15.78 8.65 -3.10
CA GLU A 57 15.69 9.96 -3.72
C GLU A 57 14.27 10.51 -3.67
N ALA A 58 13.29 9.68 -3.96
CA ALA A 58 11.88 10.10 -3.97
C ALA A 58 11.38 10.49 -2.57
N CYS A 59 11.86 9.80 -1.53
CA CYS A 59 11.38 10.05 -0.16
C CYS A 59 12.16 11.13 0.57
N GLY A 60 13.35 11.48 0.11
CA GLY A 60 14.17 12.48 0.78
C GLY A 60 14.66 12.05 2.15
N ALA A 61 14.58 10.76 2.49
CA ALA A 61 15.04 10.23 3.77
C ALA A 61 16.43 9.63 3.61
N ALA A 62 17.11 9.39 4.74
CA ALA A 62 18.44 8.76 4.71
C ALA A 62 18.31 7.31 4.23
N ARG A 63 19.25 6.88 3.41
CA ARG A 63 19.23 5.52 2.85
C ARG A 63 19.13 4.41 3.90
N PRO A 64 19.85 4.47 5.04
CA PRO A 64 19.66 3.44 6.06
C PRO A 64 18.24 3.34 6.60
N ALA A 65 17.57 4.49 6.77
CA ALA A 65 16.18 4.51 7.22
C ALA A 65 15.24 3.91 6.18
N VAL A 66 15.45 4.27 4.90
CA VAL A 66 14.65 3.70 3.80
C VAL A 66 14.84 2.19 3.73
N SER A 67 16.08 1.72 3.85
CA SER A 67 16.37 0.28 3.84
C SER A 67 15.68 -0.45 4.99
N GLN A 68 15.63 0.15 6.18
CA GLN A 68 14.94 -0.46 7.33
C GLN A 68 13.43 -0.52 7.11
N HIS A 69 12.85 0.55 6.58
CA HIS A 69 11.42 0.55 6.25
C HIS A 69 11.09 -0.49 5.20
N LEU A 70 11.91 -0.60 4.16
CA LEU A 70 11.71 -1.59 3.10
C LEU A 70 11.82 -3.02 3.64
N ALA A 71 12.78 -3.27 4.53
CA ALA A 71 12.92 -4.58 5.15
C ALA A 71 11.67 -4.95 5.94
N LYS A 72 11.12 -4.01 6.68
CA LYS A 72 9.90 -4.21 7.46
C LYS A 72 8.70 -4.49 6.56
N LEU A 73 8.56 -3.72 5.49
CA LEU A 73 7.49 -3.93 4.52
C LEU A 73 7.62 -5.28 3.83
N ARG A 74 8.85 -5.67 3.50
CA ARG A 74 9.10 -6.96 2.86
C ARG A 74 8.76 -8.12 3.79
N LEU A 75 9.19 -8.04 5.04
CA LEU A 75 8.89 -9.06 6.03
C LEU A 75 7.38 -9.23 6.21
N GLY A 76 6.64 -8.14 6.16
CA GLY A 76 5.18 -8.15 6.26
C GLY A 76 4.45 -8.48 4.96
N GLY A 77 5.18 -8.73 3.88
CA GLY A 77 4.59 -9.12 2.61
C GLY A 77 4.01 -7.99 1.78
N LEU A 78 4.30 -6.73 2.12
CA LEU A 78 3.76 -5.58 1.40
C LEU A 78 4.62 -5.14 0.22
N VAL A 79 5.82 -5.64 0.12
CA VAL A 79 6.66 -5.45 -1.06
C VAL A 79 7.33 -6.76 -1.42
N GLN A 80 7.63 -6.90 -2.71
CA GLN A 80 8.37 -8.03 -3.27
C GLN A 80 9.65 -7.48 -3.89
N THR A 81 10.66 -8.35 -4.00
CA THR A 81 11.92 -7.96 -4.62
C THR A 81 12.27 -8.94 -5.73
N ARG A 82 12.99 -8.44 -6.72
CA ARG A 82 13.62 -9.28 -7.73
C ARG A 82 14.98 -8.69 -8.06
N LYS A 83 15.87 -9.53 -8.53
CA LYS A 83 17.17 -9.07 -8.99
C LYS A 83 17.10 -8.65 -10.45
N ASP A 84 17.76 -7.55 -10.76
CA ASP A 84 17.91 -7.06 -12.12
C ASP A 84 19.38 -6.67 -12.27
N GLY A 85 20.21 -7.64 -12.67
CA GLY A 85 21.66 -7.46 -12.65
C GLY A 85 22.16 -7.32 -11.22
N ARG A 86 22.82 -6.20 -10.93
CA ARG A 86 23.31 -5.88 -9.58
C ARG A 86 22.28 -5.16 -8.73
N ARG A 87 21.17 -4.76 -9.35
CA ARG A 87 20.13 -4.02 -8.66
C ARG A 87 19.14 -4.98 -8.01
N VAL A 88 18.55 -4.51 -6.91
CA VAL A 88 17.39 -5.15 -6.32
C VAL A 88 16.21 -4.21 -6.54
N VAL A 89 15.20 -4.71 -7.24
CA VAL A 89 14.04 -3.92 -7.60
C VAL A 89 12.88 -4.32 -6.71
N TYR A 90 12.21 -3.32 -6.16
CA TYR A 90 11.04 -3.49 -5.28
C TYR A 90 9.77 -3.23 -6.06
N ALA A 91 8.72 -3.97 -5.74
CA ALA A 91 7.42 -3.83 -6.37
C ALA A 91 6.32 -4.18 -5.36
N LEU A 92 5.11 -3.67 -5.61
CA LEU A 92 3.95 -4.09 -4.84
C LEU A 92 3.53 -5.50 -5.28
N PRO A 93 3.04 -6.32 -4.34
CA PRO A 93 2.67 -7.70 -4.66
C PRO A 93 1.42 -7.83 -5.52
N ASP A 94 0.49 -6.90 -5.41
CA ASP A 94 -0.80 -7.00 -6.12
C ASP A 94 -1.52 -5.66 -6.20
N GLY A 95 -2.64 -5.66 -6.92
CA GLY A 95 -3.46 -4.47 -7.09
C GLY A 95 -4.30 -4.12 -5.87
N HIS A 96 -4.52 -5.07 -4.96
CA HIS A 96 -5.27 -4.77 -3.73
C HIS A 96 -4.52 -3.77 -2.88
N LEU A 97 -3.23 -4.00 -2.67
CA LEU A 97 -2.41 -3.08 -1.89
C LEU A 97 -2.27 -1.73 -2.58
N LYS A 98 -2.10 -1.74 -3.91
CA LYS A 98 -2.05 -0.50 -4.68
C LYS A 98 -3.31 0.34 -4.45
N ARG A 99 -4.48 -0.27 -4.57
CA ARG A 99 -5.75 0.44 -4.38
C ARG A 99 -5.90 0.95 -2.97
N LEU A 100 -5.51 0.15 -1.97
CA LEU A 100 -5.61 0.55 -0.57
C LEU A 100 -4.76 1.79 -0.29
N VAL A 101 -3.53 1.82 -0.76
CA VAL A 101 -2.61 2.95 -0.56
C VAL A 101 -3.14 4.19 -1.25
N VAL A 102 -3.58 4.08 -2.49
CA VAL A 102 -4.09 5.21 -3.25
C VAL A 102 -5.36 5.76 -2.58
N GLU A 103 -6.27 4.89 -2.16
CA GLU A 103 -7.50 5.33 -1.51
C GLU A 103 -7.24 6.01 -0.16
N ALA A 104 -6.29 5.49 0.61
CA ALA A 104 -5.91 6.13 1.87
C ALA A 104 -5.40 7.55 1.63
N LEU A 105 -4.58 7.74 0.59
CA LEU A 105 -4.05 9.06 0.26
C LEU A 105 -5.10 9.97 -0.32
N ASN A 106 -6.05 9.46 -1.10
CA ASN A 106 -7.19 10.24 -1.57
C ASN A 106 -8.02 10.76 -0.40
N ARG A 107 -8.27 9.89 0.58
CA ARG A 107 -8.99 10.30 1.79
C ARG A 107 -8.21 11.37 2.55
N ALA A 108 -6.91 11.18 2.71
CA ALA A 108 -6.06 12.13 3.40
C ALA A 108 -6.03 13.49 2.69
N ASP A 109 -5.98 13.48 1.36
CA ASP A 109 -6.02 14.69 0.57
C ASP A 109 -7.31 15.48 0.82
N HIS A 110 -8.43 14.80 0.82
CA HIS A 110 -9.72 15.39 1.11
C HIS A 110 -9.74 16.04 2.49
N VAL A 111 -9.19 15.37 3.50
CA VAL A 111 -9.16 15.87 4.87
C VAL A 111 -8.25 17.11 4.99
N VAL A 112 -7.08 17.05 4.36
CA VAL A 112 -6.08 18.13 4.45
C VAL A 112 -6.53 19.38 3.68
N THR A 113 -7.01 19.19 2.46
CA THR A 113 -7.42 20.33 1.62
C THR A 113 -8.79 20.89 1.98
N GLY A 114 -9.62 20.09 2.63
CA GLY A 114 -11.00 20.48 2.90
C GLY A 114 -11.88 20.55 1.69
N GLU A 115 -11.42 20.03 0.55
CA GLU A 115 -12.20 20.04 -0.67
C GLU A 115 -13.30 18.99 -0.65
N PRO A 116 -14.39 19.21 -1.40
CA PRO A 116 -15.45 18.21 -1.47
C PRO A 116 -14.91 16.89 -2.00
N TRP A 117 -15.56 15.81 -1.60
CA TRP A 117 -15.20 14.47 -2.06
C TRP A 117 -15.23 14.42 -3.60
N HIS A 118 -14.22 13.82 -4.17
CA HIS A 118 -14.16 13.60 -5.62
C HIS A 118 -13.74 12.14 -5.88
N ASP A 119 -14.24 11.62 -6.96
CA ASP A 119 -13.98 10.21 -7.32
C ASP A 119 -12.57 9.97 -7.84
#